data_b3dab3aea45b6faf8cb4eec51f291522
#
_entry.id   b3dab3aea45b6faf8cb4eec51f291522
#
_cell.length_a   1.000
_cell.length_b   1.000
_cell.length_c   1.000
_cell.angle_alpha   90.00
_cell.angle_beta   90.00
_cell.angle_gamma   90.00
#
_symmetry.space_group_name_H-M   'P 1'
#
loop_
_entity.id
_entity.type
_entity.pdbx_description
1 polymer ?
#
loop_
_entity_poly.entity_id
_entity_poly.type
_entity_poly.pdbx_seq_one_letter_code
_entity_poly.pdbx_strand_id
1 'polypeptide(L)'
;VEVIDPVKNNSVNVSPLIDTGFSGYLLLPNSLYNKVNSLELKEPRNYLTLNGIIKTRVARAKIRIGKIEVNSYIESPVLGRDIALLGREILKELRIEFKKGKEICIEDP
;
A
#
# COMPACT_ATOMS: atom_id res chain seq x y z
N VAL A 1 8.01 5.05 -4.02
CA VAL A 1 7.09 4.97 -2.88
C VAL A 1 7.86 4.53 -1.65
N GLU A 2 7.74 5.29 -0.58
CA GLU A 2 8.32 4.93 0.70
C GLU A 2 7.24 4.37 1.61
N VAL A 3 7.52 3.22 2.22
CA VAL A 3 6.62 2.57 3.18
C VAL A 3 7.28 2.65 4.56
N ILE A 4 6.60 3.25 5.52
CA ILE A 4 7.15 3.52 6.84
C ILE A 4 6.38 2.73 7.89
N ASP A 5 7.11 1.98 8.71
CA ASP A 5 6.55 1.28 9.87
C ASP A 5 6.21 2.32 10.95
N PRO A 6 4.93 2.43 11.34
CA PRO A 6 4.54 3.48 12.29
C PRO A 6 5.03 3.23 13.72
N VAL A 7 5.50 2.04 14.04
CA VAL A 7 6.03 1.72 15.37
C VAL A 7 7.53 1.90 15.43
N LYS A 8 8.25 1.31 14.49
CA LYS A 8 9.73 1.32 14.48
C LYS A 8 10.32 2.52 13.75
N ASN A 9 9.52 3.22 12.95
CA ASN A 9 9.93 4.33 12.09
C ASN A 9 10.95 3.98 11.02
N ASN A 10 11.25 2.71 10.82
CA ASN A 10 12.05 2.29 9.68
C ASN A 10 11.20 2.30 8.41
N SER A 11 11.85 2.34 7.28
CA SER A 11 11.16 2.41 6.00
C SER A 11 11.81 1.54 4.95
N VAL A 12 11.04 1.21 3.92
CA VAL A 12 11.53 0.58 2.70
C VAL A 12 11.05 1.39 1.50
N ASN A 13 11.85 1.41 0.45
CA ASN A 13 11.48 2.04 -0.81
C ASN A 13 11.12 0.97 -1.82
N VAL A 14 10.06 1.23 -2.58
CA VAL A 14 9.57 0.28 -3.57
C VAL A 14 9.04 1.04 -4.79
N SER A 15 9.17 0.42 -5.96
CA SER A 15 8.62 0.95 -7.21
C SER A 15 7.52 -0.01 -7.69
N PRO A 16 6.29 0.16 -7.17
CA PRO A 16 5.21 -0.76 -7.51
C PRO A 16 4.66 -0.50 -8.90
N LEU A 17 4.14 -1.55 -9.51
CA LEU A 17 3.33 -1.42 -10.72
C LEU A 17 1.93 -0.97 -10.33
N ILE A 18 1.36 -0.04 -11.08
CA ILE A 18 -0.03 0.35 -10.89
C ILE A 18 -0.92 -0.74 -11.48
N ASP A 19 -1.75 -1.33 -10.63
CA ASP A 19 -2.63 -2.43 -11.05
C ASP A 19 -4.07 -2.14 -10.62
N THR A 20 -4.86 -1.60 -11.55
CA THR A 20 -6.27 -1.29 -11.30
C THR A 20 -7.15 -2.53 -11.18
N GLY A 21 -6.65 -3.69 -11.60
CA GLY A 21 -7.31 -4.96 -11.40
C GLY A 21 -7.16 -5.52 -10.00
N PHE A 22 -6.18 -5.02 -9.24
CA PHE A 22 -6.00 -5.39 -7.85
C PHE A 22 -6.84 -4.50 -6.95
N SER A 23 -7.78 -5.10 -6.23
CA SER A 23 -8.76 -4.37 -5.40
C SER A 23 -8.24 -4.02 -4.00
N GLY A 24 -7.00 -4.35 -3.70
CA GLY A 24 -6.41 -4.07 -2.39
C GLY A 24 -5.64 -2.76 -2.33
N TYR A 25 -4.71 -2.71 -1.39
CA TYR A 25 -3.90 -1.54 -1.09
C TYR A 25 -2.54 -1.61 -1.79
N LEU A 26 -1.46 -1.71 -1.03
CA LEU A 26 -0.11 -1.85 -1.60
C LEU A 26 0.40 -3.26 -1.31
N LEU A 27 0.57 -4.04 -2.35
CA LEU A 27 1.12 -5.39 -2.25
C LEU A 27 2.64 -5.31 -2.31
N LEU A 28 3.29 -5.94 -1.34
CA LEU A 28 4.75 -5.98 -1.23
C LEU A 28 5.27 -7.40 -1.26
N PRO A 29 6.47 -7.62 -1.81
CA PRO A 29 7.16 -8.90 -1.60
C PRO A 29 7.34 -9.16 -0.10
N ASN A 30 7.34 -10.43 0.29
CA ASN A 30 7.49 -10.81 1.71
C ASN A 30 8.74 -10.22 2.35
N SER A 31 9.84 -10.15 1.62
CA SER A 31 11.11 -9.61 2.14
C SER A 31 10.98 -8.15 2.57
N LEU A 32 10.22 -7.34 1.86
CA LEU A 32 9.99 -5.94 2.20
C LEU A 32 8.89 -5.79 3.25
N TYR A 33 7.82 -6.54 3.10
CA TYR A 33 6.70 -6.52 4.04
C TYR A 33 7.17 -6.83 5.47
N ASN A 34 7.99 -7.86 5.62
CA ASN A 34 8.47 -8.28 6.94
C ASN A 34 9.34 -7.25 7.64
N LYS A 35 9.83 -6.25 6.94
CA LYS A 35 10.62 -5.17 7.54
C LYS A 35 9.75 -4.06 8.13
N VAL A 36 8.49 -3.95 7.71
CA VAL A 36 7.62 -2.81 8.06
C VAL A 36 6.24 -3.24 8.54
N ASN A 37 6.09 -4.45 9.04
CA ASN A 37 4.79 -5.03 9.40
C ASN A 37 4.50 -5.07 10.90
N SER A 38 5.02 -4.13 11.68
CA SER A 38 4.82 -4.13 13.13
C SER A 38 3.35 -4.14 13.54
N LEU A 39 2.49 -3.48 12.79
CA LEU A 39 1.05 -3.42 13.05
C LEU A 39 0.26 -4.40 12.17
N GLU A 40 0.75 -5.62 12.07
CA GLU A 40 0.06 -6.65 11.29
C GLU A 40 -1.27 -7.00 11.94
N LEU A 41 -2.31 -7.11 11.11
CA LEU A 41 -3.65 -7.48 11.55
C LEU A 41 -3.74 -8.98 11.77
N LYS A 42 -4.63 -9.40 12.69
CA LYS A 42 -4.80 -10.82 13.02
C LYS A 42 -5.41 -11.60 11.85
N GLU A 43 -6.29 -10.95 11.09
CA GLU A 43 -7.02 -11.61 10.02
C GLU A 43 -6.44 -11.26 8.67
N PRO A 44 -6.08 -12.26 7.85
CA PRO A 44 -5.65 -12.03 6.49
C PRO A 44 -6.83 -11.62 5.61
N ARG A 45 -6.53 -11.07 4.45
CA ARG A 45 -7.54 -10.79 3.42
C ARG A 45 -7.49 -11.88 2.37
N ASN A 46 -8.64 -12.13 1.76
CA ASN A 46 -8.78 -13.10 0.68
C ASN A 46 -9.24 -12.39 -0.58
N TYR A 47 -8.61 -12.71 -1.70
CA TYR A 47 -8.96 -12.16 -3.00
C TYR A 47 -9.33 -13.30 -3.93
N LEU A 48 -10.47 -13.19 -4.60
CA LEU A 48 -10.88 -14.16 -5.60
C LEU A 48 -10.21 -13.78 -6.93
N THR A 49 -9.48 -14.73 -7.49
CA THR A 49 -8.85 -14.57 -8.80
C THR A 49 -9.26 -15.71 -9.72
N LEU A 50 -8.89 -15.61 -10.99
CA LEU A 50 -9.14 -16.68 -11.96
C LEU A 50 -8.47 -17.99 -11.57
N ASN A 51 -7.39 -17.91 -10.80
CA ASN A 51 -6.62 -19.08 -10.36
C ASN A 51 -6.97 -19.54 -8.94
N GLY A 52 -8.09 -19.03 -8.39
CA GLY A 52 -8.53 -19.35 -7.02
C GLY A 52 -8.41 -18.21 -6.06
N ILE A 53 -8.41 -18.51 -4.77
CA ILE A 53 -8.35 -17.53 -3.69
C ILE A 53 -6.89 -17.27 -3.34
N ILE A 54 -6.50 -15.99 -3.34
CA ILE A 54 -5.19 -15.55 -2.86
C ILE A 54 -5.38 -14.94 -1.47
N LYS A 55 -4.59 -15.45 -0.52
CA LYS A 55 -4.60 -14.95 0.86
C LYS A 55 -3.42 -14.03 1.06
N THR A 56 -3.66 -12.86 1.67
CA THR A 56 -2.60 -11.91 1.99
C THR A 56 -2.56 -11.62 3.48
N ARG A 57 -1.35 -11.40 4.00
CA ARG A 57 -1.15 -10.79 5.31
C ARG A 57 -1.31 -9.29 5.14
N VAL A 58 -1.83 -8.61 6.16
CA VAL A 58 -2.14 -7.18 6.10
C VAL A 58 -1.58 -6.48 7.32
N ALA A 59 -0.97 -5.32 7.12
CA ALA A 59 -0.47 -4.49 8.20
C ALA A 59 -0.79 -3.02 7.92
N ARG A 60 -0.92 -2.23 8.99
CA ARG A 60 -1.01 -0.78 8.86
C ARG A 60 0.37 -0.21 8.61
N ALA A 61 0.44 0.77 7.73
CA ALA A 61 1.68 1.46 7.45
C ALA A 61 1.41 2.87 6.93
N LYS A 62 2.42 3.71 7.01
CA LYS A 62 2.40 5.03 6.42
C LYS A 62 3.04 4.92 5.03
N ILE A 63 2.37 5.48 4.03
CA ILE A 63 2.84 5.44 2.64
C ILE A 63 3.10 6.85 2.17
N ARG A 64 4.31 7.09 1.67
CA ARG A 64 4.71 8.40 1.17
C ARG A 64 5.06 8.33 -0.30
N ILE A 65 4.44 9.22 -1.08
CA ILE A 65 4.74 9.40 -2.50
C ILE A 65 4.97 10.89 -2.72
N GLY A 66 6.23 11.28 -2.96
CA GLY A 66 6.59 12.70 -3.05
C GLY A 66 6.26 13.42 -1.75
N LYS A 67 5.39 14.42 -1.83
CA LYS A 67 4.94 15.19 -0.66
C LYS A 67 3.65 14.64 -0.06
N ILE A 68 3.04 13.66 -0.69
CA ILE A 68 1.80 13.06 -0.22
C ILE A 68 2.11 11.93 0.73
N GLU A 69 1.46 11.94 1.89
CA GLU A 69 1.62 10.91 2.91
C GLU A 69 0.25 10.47 3.38
N VAL A 70 -0.01 9.18 3.35
CA VAL A 70 -1.28 8.60 3.77
C VAL A 70 -1.04 7.47 4.77
N ASN A 71 -1.93 7.35 5.74
CA ASN A 71 -1.98 6.19 6.63
C ASN A 71 -2.89 5.16 5.96
N SER A 72 -2.35 4.01 5.67
CA SER A 72 -3.09 3.01 4.92
C SER A 72 -2.67 1.60 5.34
N TYR A 73 -2.77 0.67 4.41
CA TYR A 73 -2.45 -0.73 4.63
C TYR A 73 -1.47 -1.20 3.58
N ILE A 74 -0.62 -2.14 4.01
CA ILE A 74 0.25 -2.90 3.12
C ILE A 74 -0.13 -4.37 3.22
N GLU A 75 0.11 -5.11 2.16
CA GLU A 75 -0.25 -6.52 2.09
C GLU A 75 0.89 -7.32 1.50
N SER A 76 0.93 -8.61 1.83
CA SER A 76 1.89 -9.51 1.22
C SER A 76 1.25 -10.87 1.03
N PRO A 77 1.38 -11.50 -0.14
CA PRO A 77 0.77 -12.81 -0.37
C PRO A 77 1.43 -13.85 0.53
N VAL A 78 0.61 -14.74 1.09
CA VAL A 78 1.10 -15.85 1.92
C VAL A 78 2.03 -16.75 1.11
N LEU A 79 1.69 -16.99 -0.16
CA LEU A 79 2.56 -17.65 -1.12
C LEU A 79 3.17 -16.54 -1.98
N GLY A 80 4.40 -16.18 -1.65
CA GLY A 80 5.02 -14.96 -2.12
C GLY A 80 5.32 -14.89 -3.62
N ARG A 81 5.11 -13.71 -4.18
CA ARG A 81 5.66 -13.27 -5.45
C ARG A 81 6.58 -12.10 -5.15
N ASP A 82 7.68 -11.99 -5.88
CA ASP A 82 8.59 -10.84 -5.78
C ASP A 82 8.08 -9.68 -6.62
N ILE A 83 6.86 -9.24 -6.33
CA ILE A 83 6.24 -8.16 -7.07
C ILE A 83 5.56 -7.19 -6.12
N ALA A 84 5.64 -5.90 -6.45
CA ALA A 84 4.93 -4.85 -5.73
C ALA A 84 3.83 -4.29 -6.63
N LEU A 85 2.61 -4.19 -6.10
CA LEU A 85 1.44 -3.69 -6.83
C LEU A 85 0.76 -2.60 -6.05
N LEU A 86 0.43 -1.50 -6.74
CA LEU A 86 -0.37 -0.42 -6.19
C LEU A 86 -1.82 -0.66 -6.60
N GLY A 87 -2.66 -1.02 -5.65
CA GLY A 87 -4.03 -1.40 -5.89
C GLY A 87 -5.02 -0.23 -5.87
N ARG A 88 -6.27 -0.54 -6.18
CA ARG A 88 -7.33 0.48 -6.30
C ARG A 88 -7.58 1.25 -5.01
N GLU A 89 -7.47 0.62 -3.84
CA GLU A 89 -7.75 1.31 -2.58
C GLU A 89 -6.68 2.37 -2.29
N ILE A 90 -5.41 2.09 -2.57
CA ILE A 90 -4.35 3.09 -2.44
C ILE A 90 -4.55 4.21 -3.45
N LEU A 91 -4.91 3.86 -4.68
CA LEU A 91 -5.13 4.87 -5.72
C LEU A 91 -6.27 5.82 -5.34
N LYS A 92 -7.32 5.31 -4.70
CA LYS A 92 -8.41 6.16 -4.19
C LYS A 92 -7.92 7.12 -3.11
N GLU A 93 -7.15 6.63 -2.15
CA GLU A 93 -6.61 7.46 -1.07
C GLU A 93 -5.66 8.54 -1.60
N LEU A 94 -4.79 8.18 -2.52
CA LEU A 94 -3.87 9.12 -3.15
C LEU A 94 -4.62 10.18 -3.96
N ARG A 95 -5.68 9.79 -4.65
CA ARG A 95 -6.50 10.72 -5.41
C ARG A 95 -7.16 11.75 -4.51
N ILE A 96 -7.66 11.33 -3.36
CA ILE A 96 -8.26 12.24 -2.38
C ILE A 96 -7.23 13.24 -1.88
N GLU A 97 -6.06 12.79 -1.50
CA GLU A 97 -4.99 13.66 -1.00
C GLU A 97 -4.46 14.60 -2.10
N PHE A 98 -4.34 14.09 -3.32
CA PHE A 98 -3.92 14.89 -4.45
C PHE A 98 -4.95 15.99 -4.77
N LYS A 99 -6.24 15.68 -4.69
CA LYS A 99 -7.31 16.65 -4.88
C LYS A 99 -7.25 17.78 -3.87
N LYS A 100 -7.01 17.46 -2.60
CA LYS A 100 -6.85 18.46 -1.56
C LYS A 100 -5.69 19.41 -1.86
N GLY A 101 -4.55 18.86 -2.24
CA GLY A 101 -3.40 19.65 -2.62
C GLY A 101 -3.65 20.50 -3.85
N LYS A 102 -4.36 19.97 -4.83
CA LYS A 102 -4.69 20.68 -6.05
C LYS A 102 -5.68 21.82 -5.79
N GLU A 103 -6.65 21.62 -4.92
CA GLU A 103 -7.57 22.67 -4.51
C GLU A 103 -6.82 23.84 -3.86
N ILE A 104 -5.87 23.54 -3.00
CA ILE A 104 -5.02 24.56 -2.39
C ILE A 104 -4.22 25.31 -3.45
N CYS A 105 -3.69 24.61 -4.43
CA CYS A 105 -2.94 25.22 -5.53
C CYS A 105 -3.82 26.12 -6.42
N ILE A 106 -5.07 25.75 -6.61
CA ILE A 106 -6.04 26.56 -7.38
C ILE A 106 -6.39 27.85 -6.63
N GLU A 107 -6.47 27.80 -5.32
CA GLU A 107 -6.76 28.95 -4.48
C GLU A 107 -5.56 29.89 -4.37
N ASP A 108 -4.40 29.43 -4.74
CA ASP A 108 -3.14 30.16 -4.68
C ASP A 108 -2.56 30.34 -6.10
N PRO A 109 -3.23 31.08 -6.96
CA PRO A 109 -2.74 31.33 -8.30
C PRO A 109 -1.61 32.34 -8.35
#